data_40409c8df96de201cdcffc7c49967a8d
#
_entry.id   40409c8df96de201cdcffc7c49967a8d
#
_cell.length_a   1.000
_cell.length_b   1.000
_cell.length_c   1.000
_cell.angle_alpha   90.00
_cell.angle_beta   90.00
_cell.angle_gamma   90.00
#
_symmetry.space_group_name_H-M   'P 1'
#
loop_
_entity.id
_entity.type
_entity.pdbx_description
1 polymer ?
#
loop_
_entity_poly.entity_id
_entity_poly.type
_entity_poly.pdbx_seq_one_letter_code
_entity_poly.pdbx_strand_id
1 'polypeptide(L)'
;MAAFLAGPYDSLPAGFAQSAAASDDLNALDAAEREQFVFHRYLLGEVAAAEQARRDRYEAAKTPDELSAYQERIRNFFFKQLGELPERTPLNARVVGTIPRDGYTVEKVIYESMPGVFVTALFYRPHGTPPFPGVLVPCGHSANGKASEPYQRICILLAKNGIAALCYDPIDQGERLQFFDEEGKPAPGNVKGHCRFGVGAILVGQNTATYRIWDGLRSMDYLASRPEVDANRLGCTGNSGGGTMTSYLMALDDRIVCAAPSCYLTTLPTVIRTINPQDAEQNIFGQLAFGMDHAEYVIARAPKPTLICCATRDFFDIHGTWETFRDAKRF
;
A
#
# COMPACT_ATOMS: atom_id res chain seq x y z
N MET A 1 7.74 -23.84 1.13
CA MET A 1 7.02 -22.56 1.30
C MET A 1 5.77 -22.52 0.41
N ALA A 2 4.92 -23.54 0.50
CA ALA A 2 3.74 -23.73 -0.35
C ALA A 2 2.47 -23.85 0.53
N ALA A 3 2.30 -22.94 1.52
CA ALA A 3 1.22 -23.04 2.51
C ALA A 3 0.22 -21.86 2.46
N PHE A 4 0.12 -21.12 1.34
CA PHE A 4 -0.71 -19.90 1.30
C PHE A 4 -1.96 -19.98 0.40
N LEU A 5 -2.31 -21.17 -0.13
CA LEU A 5 -3.49 -21.34 -0.99
C LEU A 5 -4.55 -22.32 -0.47
N ALA A 6 -4.53 -22.72 0.79
CA ALA A 6 -5.63 -23.44 1.41
C ALA A 6 -6.67 -22.42 1.92
N GLY A 7 -7.64 -22.08 1.07
CA GLY A 7 -8.80 -21.25 1.41
C GLY A 7 -9.99 -22.14 1.81
N PRO A 8 -11.10 -21.57 2.32
CA PRO A 8 -12.27 -22.30 2.86
C PRO A 8 -13.12 -23.05 1.83
N TYR A 9 -12.55 -23.42 0.68
CA TYR A 9 -13.18 -24.31 -0.30
C TYR A 9 -12.83 -25.79 -0.08
N ASP A 10 -12.05 -26.13 0.97
CA ASP A 10 -11.69 -27.52 1.29
C ASP A 10 -12.81 -28.33 1.97
N SER A 11 -14.00 -27.75 2.17
CA SER A 11 -15.16 -28.48 2.67
C SER A 11 -16.27 -28.59 1.62
N LEU A 12 -15.96 -29.11 0.45
CA LEU A 12 -17.01 -29.72 -0.36
C LEU A 12 -17.53 -30.99 0.36
N PRO A 13 -18.87 -31.24 0.37
CA PRO A 13 -19.41 -32.40 1.02
C PRO A 13 -18.73 -33.68 0.50
N ALA A 14 -18.45 -34.62 1.40
CA ALA A 14 -17.72 -35.86 1.10
C ALA A 14 -18.28 -36.69 -0.07
N GLY A 15 -19.46 -36.35 -0.59
CA GLY A 15 -20.07 -36.98 -1.78
C GLY A 15 -19.42 -36.56 -3.11
N PHE A 16 -18.65 -35.48 -3.15
CA PHE A 16 -17.93 -35.05 -4.36
C PHE A 16 -16.52 -35.63 -4.47
N ALA A 17 -15.98 -36.17 -3.38
CA ALA A 17 -14.61 -36.72 -3.36
C ALA A 17 -14.48 -38.12 -4.02
N GLN A 18 -15.57 -38.76 -4.36
CA GLN A 18 -15.56 -40.14 -4.91
C GLN A 18 -15.35 -40.25 -6.43
N SER A 19 -15.24 -39.13 -7.16
CA SER A 19 -15.01 -39.16 -8.62
C SER A 19 -13.58 -38.87 -9.06
N ALA A 20 -12.63 -38.73 -8.14
CA ALA A 20 -11.24 -38.38 -8.46
C ALA A 20 -10.45 -39.44 -9.23
N ALA A 21 -10.95 -40.70 -9.30
CA ALA A 21 -10.28 -41.78 -10.04
C ALA A 21 -10.62 -41.84 -11.54
N ALA A 22 -11.59 -41.04 -12.01
CA ALA A 22 -12.02 -41.05 -13.42
C ALA A 22 -11.61 -39.75 -14.17
N SER A 23 -10.76 -38.91 -13.58
CA SER A 23 -10.48 -37.55 -14.12
C SER A 23 -9.52 -37.54 -15.30
N ASP A 24 -8.68 -38.56 -15.49
CA ASP A 24 -7.69 -38.56 -16.57
C ASP A 24 -8.32 -38.77 -17.94
N ASP A 25 -9.45 -39.47 -18.03
CA ASP A 25 -10.20 -39.68 -19.27
C ASP A 25 -10.94 -38.42 -19.79
N LEU A 26 -11.05 -37.37 -18.95
CA LEU A 26 -11.72 -36.11 -19.31
C LEU A 26 -10.74 -35.01 -19.73
N ASN A 27 -9.45 -35.27 -19.74
CA ASN A 27 -8.45 -34.28 -20.19
C ASN A 27 -8.49 -34.16 -21.72
N ALA A 28 -8.73 -32.93 -22.22
CA ALA A 28 -8.69 -32.63 -23.65
C ALA A 28 -7.26 -32.43 -24.18
N LEU A 29 -6.29 -32.22 -23.27
CA LEU A 29 -4.89 -32.01 -23.60
C LEU A 29 -4.04 -33.11 -22.94
N ASP A 30 -3.05 -33.61 -23.65
CA ASP A 30 -2.04 -34.46 -23.05
C ASP A 30 -1.04 -33.62 -22.17
N ALA A 31 -0.18 -34.33 -21.44
CA ALA A 31 0.72 -33.67 -20.50
C ALA A 31 1.73 -32.71 -21.20
N ALA A 32 2.13 -33.00 -22.44
CA ALA A 32 3.06 -32.18 -23.22
C ALA A 32 2.37 -30.94 -23.79
N GLU A 33 1.07 -31.02 -24.09
CA GLU A 33 0.30 -29.92 -24.66
C GLU A 33 -0.15 -28.91 -23.59
N ARG A 34 -0.36 -29.35 -22.33
CA ARG A 34 -0.87 -28.51 -21.24
C ARG A 34 -0.04 -27.23 -21.02
N GLU A 35 1.29 -27.30 -21.18
CA GLU A 35 2.17 -26.15 -21.04
C GLU A 35 2.00 -25.10 -22.14
N GLN A 36 1.39 -25.43 -23.27
CA GLN A 36 1.20 -24.51 -24.40
C GLN A 36 0.02 -23.56 -24.19
N PHE A 37 -0.93 -23.91 -23.35
CA PHE A 37 -2.18 -23.17 -23.13
C PHE A 37 -2.19 -22.41 -21.81
N VAL A 38 -1.04 -21.78 -21.43
CA VAL A 38 -0.92 -21.02 -20.20
C VAL A 38 -1.34 -19.57 -20.44
N PHE A 39 -2.54 -19.20 -19.98
CA PHE A 39 -3.06 -17.83 -20.06
C PHE A 39 -2.09 -16.79 -19.48
N HIS A 40 -1.34 -17.16 -18.44
CA HIS A 40 -0.32 -16.30 -17.87
C HIS A 40 0.77 -15.87 -18.88
N ARG A 41 1.16 -16.74 -19.81
CA ARG A 41 2.11 -16.42 -20.89
C ARG A 41 1.57 -15.34 -21.82
N TYR A 42 0.28 -15.41 -22.14
CA TYR A 42 -0.41 -14.35 -22.88
C TYR A 42 -0.34 -13.02 -22.15
N LEU A 43 -0.68 -13.00 -20.85
CA LEU A 43 -0.60 -11.79 -20.03
C LEU A 43 0.82 -11.21 -19.98
N LEU A 44 1.86 -12.05 -19.92
CA LEU A 44 3.25 -11.58 -19.96
C LEU A 44 3.61 -10.90 -21.30
N GLY A 45 2.99 -11.31 -22.40
CA GLY A 45 3.10 -10.62 -23.69
C GLY A 45 2.50 -9.22 -23.65
N GLU A 46 1.31 -9.06 -23.08
CA GLU A 46 0.65 -7.75 -22.89
C GLU A 46 1.49 -6.85 -21.95
N VAL A 47 2.05 -7.43 -20.88
CA VAL A 47 2.95 -6.72 -19.96
C VAL A 47 4.18 -6.19 -20.69
N ALA A 48 4.82 -7.00 -21.53
CA ALA A 48 6.01 -6.59 -22.29
C ALA A 48 5.70 -5.45 -23.27
N ALA A 49 4.55 -5.51 -23.94
CA ALA A 49 4.09 -4.45 -24.85
C ALA A 49 3.82 -3.13 -24.09
N ALA A 50 3.17 -3.21 -22.93
CA ALA A 50 2.88 -2.07 -22.08
C ALA A 50 4.18 -1.43 -21.52
N GLU A 51 5.13 -2.25 -21.11
CA GLU A 51 6.45 -1.80 -20.64
C GLU A 51 7.22 -1.07 -21.75
N GLN A 52 7.24 -1.62 -22.96
CA GLN A 52 7.90 -0.95 -24.10
C GLN A 52 7.26 0.41 -24.38
N ALA A 53 5.95 0.48 -24.41
CA ALA A 53 5.23 1.74 -24.61
C ALA A 53 5.46 2.76 -23.48
N ARG A 54 5.67 2.29 -22.23
CA ARG A 54 6.10 3.13 -21.10
C ARG A 54 7.50 3.68 -21.34
N ARG A 55 8.47 2.83 -21.70
CA ARG A 55 9.86 3.21 -21.94
C ARG A 55 9.96 4.26 -23.06
N ASP A 56 9.25 4.05 -24.15
CA ASP A 56 9.24 5.01 -25.27
C ASP A 56 8.81 6.40 -24.81
N ARG A 57 7.74 6.50 -24.01
CA ARG A 57 7.27 7.78 -23.45
C ARG A 57 8.24 8.37 -22.43
N TYR A 58 8.79 7.54 -21.55
CA TYR A 58 9.78 7.95 -20.57
C TYR A 58 11.04 8.50 -21.22
N GLU A 59 11.54 7.86 -22.27
CA GLU A 59 12.74 8.29 -22.99
C GLU A 59 12.50 9.51 -23.87
N ALA A 60 11.28 9.75 -24.33
CA ALA A 60 10.91 10.93 -25.09
C ALA A 60 10.97 12.23 -24.25
N ALA A 61 10.71 12.17 -22.96
CA ALA A 61 10.76 13.33 -22.07
C ALA A 61 12.21 13.71 -21.76
N LYS A 62 12.71 14.82 -22.33
CA LYS A 62 14.13 15.25 -22.24
C LYS A 62 14.31 16.65 -21.68
N THR A 63 13.34 17.53 -21.90
CA THR A 63 13.38 18.90 -21.40
C THR A 63 12.66 19.05 -20.07
N PRO A 64 12.93 20.09 -19.27
CA PRO A 64 12.21 20.34 -18.02
C PRO A 64 10.68 20.38 -18.19
N ASP A 65 10.19 20.96 -19.27
CA ASP A 65 8.76 21.07 -19.55
C ASP A 65 8.16 19.69 -19.88
N GLU A 66 8.85 18.87 -20.68
CA GLU A 66 8.42 17.50 -20.99
C GLU A 66 8.46 16.61 -19.74
N LEU A 67 9.45 16.77 -18.86
CA LEU A 67 9.52 16.07 -17.58
C LEU A 67 8.35 16.47 -16.65
N SER A 68 8.05 17.77 -16.57
CA SER A 68 6.89 18.26 -15.81
C SER A 68 5.57 17.75 -16.35
N ALA A 69 5.41 17.74 -17.69
CA ALA A 69 4.22 17.19 -18.33
C ALA A 69 4.08 15.67 -18.09
N TYR A 70 5.20 14.94 -18.05
CA TYR A 70 5.21 13.52 -17.74
C TYR A 70 4.74 13.27 -16.29
N GLN A 71 5.25 14.04 -15.32
CA GLN A 71 4.83 13.96 -13.91
C GLN A 71 3.33 14.26 -13.75
N GLU A 72 2.85 15.33 -14.37
CA GLU A 72 1.44 15.72 -14.31
C GLU A 72 0.55 14.63 -14.92
N ARG A 73 0.94 14.07 -16.07
CA ARG A 73 0.23 12.96 -16.72
C ARG A 73 0.09 11.76 -15.78
N ILE A 74 1.16 11.39 -15.05
CA ILE A 74 1.15 10.28 -14.09
C ILE A 74 0.22 10.58 -12.91
N ARG A 75 0.33 11.76 -12.30
CA ARG A 75 -0.52 12.17 -11.18
C ARG A 75 -2.00 12.18 -11.57
N ASN A 76 -2.32 12.76 -12.72
CA ASN A 76 -3.70 12.84 -13.22
C ASN A 76 -4.29 11.45 -13.49
N PHE A 77 -3.51 10.54 -14.08
CA PHE A 77 -3.94 9.15 -14.24
C PHE A 77 -4.21 8.50 -12.88
N PHE A 78 -3.27 8.61 -11.94
CA PHE A 78 -3.41 7.97 -10.64
C PHE A 78 -4.64 8.49 -9.89
N PHE A 79 -4.83 9.81 -9.82
CA PHE A 79 -6.04 10.40 -9.24
C PHE A 79 -7.31 9.88 -9.92
N LYS A 80 -7.32 9.83 -11.24
CA LYS A 80 -8.49 9.34 -12.00
C LYS A 80 -8.82 7.88 -11.68
N GLN A 81 -7.80 7.02 -11.51
CA GLN A 81 -8.02 5.59 -11.19
C GLN A 81 -8.48 5.35 -9.76
N LEU A 82 -8.20 6.26 -8.85
CA LEU A 82 -8.73 6.21 -7.48
C LEU A 82 -10.23 6.53 -7.42
N GLY A 83 -10.78 7.09 -8.50
CA GLY A 83 -12.15 7.57 -8.51
C GLY A 83 -12.31 8.86 -7.70
N GLU A 84 -13.54 9.17 -7.34
CA GLU A 84 -13.85 10.35 -6.53
C GLU A 84 -13.48 10.10 -5.07
N LEU A 85 -12.53 10.88 -4.56
CA LEU A 85 -12.17 10.82 -3.13
C LEU A 85 -13.30 11.42 -2.29
N PRO A 86 -13.57 10.88 -1.08
CA PRO A 86 -14.58 11.42 -0.18
C PRO A 86 -14.33 12.88 0.18
N GLU A 87 -15.36 13.58 0.62
CA GLU A 87 -15.25 14.94 1.11
C GLU A 87 -14.50 14.99 2.45
N ARG A 88 -13.67 16.03 2.64
CA ARG A 88 -13.03 16.29 3.94
C ARG A 88 -14.02 16.84 4.94
N THR A 89 -14.44 15.99 5.86
CA THR A 89 -15.28 16.34 7.01
C THR A 89 -14.42 16.56 8.26
N PRO A 90 -14.93 17.15 9.35
CA PRO A 90 -14.22 17.23 10.61
C PRO A 90 -13.69 15.87 11.07
N LEU A 91 -12.45 15.81 11.54
CA LEU A 91 -11.82 14.56 12.03
C LEU A 91 -12.45 14.04 13.33
N ASN A 92 -13.14 14.88 14.09
CA ASN A 92 -13.71 14.56 15.40
C ASN A 92 -12.72 13.78 16.29
N ALA A 93 -11.44 14.19 16.20
CA ALA A 93 -10.34 13.47 16.82
C ALA A 93 -10.36 13.57 18.34
N ARG A 94 -10.09 12.45 19.01
CA ARG A 94 -10.02 12.36 20.47
C ARG A 94 -8.85 11.50 20.92
N VAL A 95 -8.17 11.93 21.96
CA VAL A 95 -7.20 11.14 22.70
C VAL A 95 -7.94 10.35 23.76
N VAL A 96 -7.91 9.02 23.67
CA VAL A 96 -8.63 8.12 24.57
C VAL A 96 -7.73 7.48 25.63
N GLY A 97 -6.45 7.77 25.60
CA GLY A 97 -5.50 7.31 26.61
C GLY A 97 -4.08 7.79 26.30
N THR A 98 -3.28 7.88 27.35
CA THR A 98 -1.89 8.34 27.28
C THR A 98 -0.99 7.41 28.05
N ILE A 99 0.14 7.05 27.46
CA ILE A 99 1.14 6.15 28.04
C ILE A 99 2.48 6.89 28.09
N PRO A 100 2.93 7.36 29.26
CA PRO A 100 4.24 7.96 29.41
C PRO A 100 5.35 6.91 29.24
N ARG A 101 6.43 7.32 28.57
CA ARG A 101 7.64 6.53 28.33
C ARG A 101 8.87 7.41 28.55
N ASP A 102 10.02 6.77 28.72
CA ASP A 102 11.29 7.49 28.78
C ASP A 102 11.61 8.14 27.44
N GLY A 103 11.68 9.50 27.44
CA GLY A 103 11.99 10.34 26.30
C GLY A 103 10.81 10.60 25.33
N TYR A 104 9.63 10.00 25.52
CA TYR A 104 8.45 10.23 24.69
C TYR A 104 7.13 9.87 25.39
N THR A 105 6.03 10.23 24.77
CA THR A 105 4.68 9.87 25.23
C THR A 105 3.91 9.24 24.08
N VAL A 106 3.14 8.18 24.32
CA VAL A 106 2.24 7.58 23.33
C VAL A 106 0.81 7.95 23.66
N GLU A 107 0.12 8.58 22.73
CA GLU A 107 -1.30 8.89 22.82
C GLU A 107 -2.11 7.90 21.96
N LYS A 108 -3.14 7.29 22.55
CA LYS A 108 -4.12 6.48 21.82
C LYS A 108 -5.15 7.43 21.23
N VAL A 109 -5.29 7.38 19.92
CA VAL A 109 -6.11 8.34 19.20
C VAL A 109 -7.18 7.63 18.37
N ILE A 110 -8.37 8.22 18.32
CA ILE A 110 -9.43 7.84 17.39
C ILE A 110 -9.87 9.09 16.64
N TYR A 111 -10.00 9.00 15.32
CA TYR A 111 -10.56 10.08 14.49
C TYR A 111 -11.39 9.47 13.35
N GLU A 112 -12.21 10.32 12.72
CA GLU A 112 -13.05 9.93 11.58
C GLU A 112 -12.33 10.27 10.26
N SER A 113 -12.15 9.27 9.39
CA SER A 113 -11.73 9.52 8.01
C SER A 113 -12.89 9.95 7.12
N MET A 114 -14.06 9.40 7.39
CA MET A 114 -15.37 9.79 6.84
C MET A 114 -16.40 9.74 7.98
N PRO A 115 -17.58 10.34 7.83
CA PRO A 115 -18.61 10.29 8.88
C PRO A 115 -18.93 8.85 9.30
N GLY A 116 -18.70 8.53 10.58
CA GLY A 116 -18.91 7.20 11.15
C GLY A 116 -17.84 6.17 10.82
N VAL A 117 -16.81 6.50 10.04
CA VAL A 117 -15.69 5.60 9.72
C VAL A 117 -14.49 5.99 10.56
N PHE A 118 -14.25 5.21 11.61
CA PHE A 118 -13.22 5.49 12.60
C PHE A 118 -11.86 4.89 12.20
N VAL A 119 -10.81 5.67 12.45
CA VAL A 119 -9.42 5.25 12.38
C VAL A 119 -8.82 5.26 13.78
N THR A 120 -8.23 4.16 14.18
CA THR A 120 -7.51 4.01 15.45
C THR A 120 -6.02 4.18 15.21
N ALA A 121 -5.35 5.00 16.02
CA ALA A 121 -3.95 5.35 15.84
C ALA A 121 -3.20 5.49 17.15
N LEU A 122 -1.87 5.44 17.05
CA LEU A 122 -0.94 5.78 18.13
C LEU A 122 -0.09 6.99 17.68
N PHE A 123 -0.15 8.07 18.45
CA PHE A 123 0.69 9.24 18.25
C PHE A 123 1.83 9.21 19.25
N TYR A 124 3.05 9.12 18.74
CA TYR A 124 4.29 9.12 19.52
C TYR A 124 4.84 10.53 19.54
N ARG A 125 4.70 11.19 20.68
CA ARG A 125 5.13 12.58 20.89
C ARG A 125 6.48 12.59 21.60
N PRO A 126 7.54 13.20 21.02
CA PRO A 126 8.81 13.40 21.71
C PRO A 126 8.66 14.23 22.98
N HIS A 127 9.56 14.06 23.94
CA HIS A 127 9.80 15.06 24.96
C HIS A 127 10.76 16.13 24.40
N GLY A 128 10.63 17.37 24.87
CA GLY A 128 11.44 18.49 24.42
C GLY A 128 10.59 19.69 24.00
N THR A 129 11.17 20.57 23.22
CA THR A 129 10.53 21.83 22.80
C THR A 129 9.89 21.68 21.41
N PRO A 130 8.55 21.72 21.30
CA PRO A 130 7.87 21.72 20.00
C PRO A 130 8.08 23.05 19.25
N PRO A 131 7.78 23.14 17.92
CA PRO A 131 7.18 22.05 17.12
C PRO A 131 8.22 21.08 16.57
N PHE A 132 7.87 19.78 16.58
CA PHE A 132 8.69 18.69 16.06
C PHE A 132 8.39 18.40 14.58
N PRO A 133 9.35 17.88 13.79
CA PRO A 133 9.01 17.22 12.53
C PRO A 133 8.01 16.10 12.79
N GLY A 134 7.10 15.82 11.83
CA GLY A 134 6.11 14.77 11.93
C GLY A 134 6.29 13.69 10.85
N VAL A 135 6.17 12.43 11.22
CA VAL A 135 6.24 11.31 10.26
C VAL A 135 4.99 10.46 10.38
N LEU A 136 4.29 10.27 9.26
CA LEU A 136 3.24 9.28 9.14
C LEU A 136 3.86 7.91 8.88
N VAL A 137 3.43 6.90 9.65
CA VAL A 137 3.91 5.52 9.53
C VAL A 137 2.74 4.58 9.22
N PRO A 138 2.36 4.44 7.93
CA PRO A 138 1.38 3.46 7.51
C PRO A 138 1.84 2.03 7.84
N CYS A 139 0.94 1.20 8.36
CA CYS A 139 1.23 -0.21 8.60
C CYS A 139 1.11 -1.03 7.31
N GLY A 140 2.00 -2.01 7.16
CA GLY A 140 1.80 -3.12 6.24
C GLY A 140 0.87 -4.18 6.83
N HIS A 141 0.91 -5.38 6.24
CA HIS A 141 -0.02 -6.45 6.59
C HIS A 141 0.40 -7.17 7.89
N SER A 142 -0.20 -6.76 9.00
CA SER A 142 -0.06 -7.41 10.31
C SER A 142 -1.42 -7.51 10.99
N ALA A 143 -1.71 -8.65 11.62
CA ALA A 143 -3.01 -8.87 12.26
C ALA A 143 -3.31 -7.84 13.36
N ASN A 144 -2.28 -7.40 14.10
CA ASN A 144 -2.39 -6.44 15.19
C ASN A 144 -2.08 -4.98 14.79
N GLY A 145 -2.01 -4.68 13.47
CA GLY A 145 -1.89 -3.33 12.94
C GLY A 145 -0.78 -2.49 13.60
N LYS A 146 -1.13 -1.30 14.07
CA LYS A 146 -0.22 -0.36 14.77
C LYS A 146 0.43 -0.92 16.03
N ALA A 147 -0.12 -1.99 16.60
CA ALA A 147 0.44 -2.67 17.76
C ALA A 147 1.52 -3.71 17.41
N SER A 148 1.81 -3.91 16.12
CA SER A 148 2.88 -4.79 15.66
C SER A 148 4.25 -4.21 16.03
N GLU A 149 5.14 -5.07 16.53
CA GLU A 149 6.44 -4.68 17.10
C GLU A 149 7.30 -3.87 16.11
N PRO A 150 7.43 -4.19 14.81
CA PRO A 150 8.20 -3.39 13.88
C PRO A 150 7.71 -1.94 13.74
N TYR A 151 6.39 -1.72 13.75
CA TYR A 151 5.81 -0.37 13.65
C TYR A 151 5.97 0.42 14.94
N GLN A 152 5.83 -0.23 16.09
CA GLN A 152 6.15 0.41 17.37
C GLN A 152 7.64 0.80 17.42
N ARG A 153 8.54 -0.09 17.00
CA ARG A 153 9.99 0.14 17.02
C ARG A 153 10.39 1.36 16.21
N ILE A 154 9.91 1.52 14.98
CA ILE A 154 10.23 2.69 14.15
C ILE A 154 9.65 3.97 14.74
N CYS A 155 8.41 3.94 15.26
CA CYS A 155 7.80 5.11 15.89
C CYS A 155 8.55 5.53 17.17
N ILE A 156 9.00 4.56 17.98
CA ILE A 156 9.82 4.82 19.17
C ILE A 156 11.17 5.42 18.76
N LEU A 157 11.81 4.88 17.72
CA LEU A 157 13.08 5.39 17.21
C LEU A 157 12.94 6.85 16.76
N LEU A 158 11.90 7.16 16.00
CA LEU A 158 11.60 8.53 15.56
C LEU A 158 11.38 9.45 16.77
N ALA A 159 10.53 9.06 17.70
CA ALA A 159 10.21 9.87 18.88
C ALA A 159 11.42 10.12 19.78
N LYS A 160 12.27 9.12 19.99
CA LYS A 160 13.54 9.29 20.75
C LYS A 160 14.56 10.18 20.05
N ASN A 161 14.40 10.40 18.75
CA ASN A 161 15.22 11.33 17.95
C ASN A 161 14.53 12.68 17.68
N GLY A 162 13.51 13.04 18.46
CA GLY A 162 12.84 14.34 18.37
C GLY A 162 11.90 14.48 17.17
N ILE A 163 11.41 13.38 16.61
CA ILE A 163 10.49 13.35 15.47
C ILE A 163 9.16 12.74 15.94
N ALA A 164 8.07 13.49 15.89
CA ALA A 164 6.75 12.97 16.19
C ALA A 164 6.33 11.94 15.14
N ALA A 165 5.67 10.85 15.56
CA ALA A 165 5.23 9.81 14.64
C ALA A 165 3.76 9.45 14.87
N LEU A 166 3.01 9.24 13.77
CA LEU A 166 1.64 8.74 13.82
C LEU A 166 1.57 7.41 13.07
N CYS A 167 1.16 6.36 13.78
CA CYS A 167 0.93 5.04 13.21
C CYS A 167 -0.54 4.68 13.39
N TYR A 168 -1.22 4.26 12.32
CA TYR A 168 -2.65 3.95 12.35
C TYR A 168 -2.96 2.54 11.87
N ASP A 169 -4.08 1.99 12.33
CA ASP A 169 -4.55 0.68 11.87
C ASP A 169 -5.12 0.79 10.45
N PRO A 170 -4.68 -0.05 9.54
CA PRO A 170 -5.34 -0.23 8.25
C PRO A 170 -6.75 -0.81 8.41
N ILE A 171 -7.59 -0.63 7.39
CA ILE A 171 -8.88 -1.33 7.31
C ILE A 171 -8.62 -2.84 7.47
N ASP A 172 -9.47 -3.51 8.23
CA ASP A 172 -9.43 -4.94 8.56
C ASP A 172 -8.14 -5.44 9.22
N GLN A 173 -7.46 -4.54 9.96
CA GLN A 173 -6.29 -4.86 10.78
C GLN A 173 -6.38 -4.16 12.15
N GLY A 174 -5.70 -4.72 13.17
CA GLY A 174 -5.68 -4.16 14.52
C GLY A 174 -7.07 -4.05 15.12
N GLU A 175 -7.50 -2.82 15.46
CA GLU A 175 -8.83 -2.55 16.05
C GLU A 175 -9.89 -2.24 14.98
N ARG A 176 -9.58 -2.34 13.67
CA ARG A 176 -10.48 -1.99 12.56
C ARG A 176 -10.99 -3.20 11.79
N LEU A 177 -11.26 -4.31 12.47
CA LEU A 177 -11.77 -5.54 11.86
C LEU A 177 -13.15 -5.33 11.24
N GLN A 178 -13.37 -5.87 10.04
CA GLN A 178 -14.58 -5.66 9.25
C GLN A 178 -15.41 -6.93 9.12
N PHE A 179 -14.78 -8.08 9.22
CA PHE A 179 -15.43 -9.37 8.98
C PHE A 179 -15.40 -10.24 10.22
N PHE A 180 -16.55 -10.84 10.51
CA PHE A 180 -16.75 -11.71 11.66
C PHE A 180 -17.49 -12.97 11.17
N ASP A 181 -17.24 -14.10 11.84
CA ASP A 181 -18.00 -15.33 11.62
C ASP A 181 -19.36 -15.29 12.34
N GLU A 182 -20.13 -16.38 12.24
CA GLU A 182 -21.46 -16.50 12.83
C GLU A 182 -21.42 -16.45 14.37
N GLU A 183 -20.28 -16.80 14.96
CA GLU A 183 -20.03 -16.74 16.41
C GLU A 183 -19.50 -15.36 16.87
N GLY A 184 -19.36 -14.40 15.96
CA GLY A 184 -18.86 -13.07 16.24
C GLY A 184 -17.35 -13.00 16.45
N LYS A 185 -16.59 -14.03 16.04
CA LYS A 185 -15.12 -14.00 16.05
C LYS A 185 -14.59 -13.34 14.78
N PRO A 186 -13.47 -12.62 14.88
CA PRO A 186 -12.85 -12.04 13.69
C PRO A 186 -12.48 -13.11 12.66
N ALA A 187 -12.99 -12.96 11.44
CA ALA A 187 -12.53 -13.73 10.30
C ALA A 187 -11.08 -13.32 9.94
N PRO A 188 -10.32 -14.17 9.20
CA PRO A 188 -8.98 -13.79 8.76
C PRO A 188 -8.98 -12.48 7.98
N GLY A 189 -8.37 -11.46 8.56
CA GLY A 189 -8.22 -10.12 8.02
C GLY A 189 -6.99 -9.97 7.13
N ASN A 190 -6.39 -8.78 7.11
CA ASN A 190 -5.19 -8.49 6.33
C ASN A 190 -5.46 -8.52 4.81
N VAL A 191 -4.55 -9.14 4.04
CA VAL A 191 -4.69 -9.33 2.58
C VAL A 191 -6.02 -9.98 2.22
N LYS A 192 -6.45 -11.02 2.96
CA LYS A 192 -7.75 -11.69 2.72
C LYS A 192 -8.93 -10.74 2.93
N GLY A 193 -8.87 -9.91 3.97
CA GLY A 193 -9.88 -8.91 4.25
C GLY A 193 -9.93 -7.83 3.17
N HIS A 194 -8.76 -7.32 2.76
CA HIS A 194 -8.66 -6.34 1.68
C HIS A 194 -9.19 -6.88 0.34
N CYS A 195 -8.90 -8.13 -0.01
CA CYS A 195 -9.44 -8.76 -1.22
C CYS A 195 -10.95 -8.94 -1.13
N ARG A 196 -11.48 -9.38 0.03
CA ARG A 196 -12.93 -9.53 0.26
C ARG A 196 -13.66 -8.20 0.17
N PHE A 197 -13.14 -7.18 0.84
CA PHE A 197 -13.63 -5.81 0.77
C PHE A 197 -13.50 -5.23 -0.66
N GLY A 198 -12.39 -5.54 -1.35
CA GLY A 198 -12.09 -5.04 -2.68
C GLY A 198 -13.11 -5.45 -3.74
N VAL A 199 -13.71 -6.64 -3.63
CA VAL A 199 -14.81 -7.05 -4.52
C VAL A 199 -16.00 -6.10 -4.38
N GLY A 200 -16.39 -5.77 -3.15
CA GLY A 200 -17.46 -4.80 -2.89
C GLY A 200 -17.11 -3.40 -3.40
N ALA A 201 -15.87 -2.96 -3.20
CA ALA A 201 -15.39 -1.66 -3.67
C ALA A 201 -15.50 -1.54 -5.21
N ILE A 202 -15.07 -2.56 -5.95
CA ILE A 202 -15.15 -2.60 -7.42
C ILE A 202 -16.60 -2.49 -7.89
N LEU A 203 -17.53 -3.20 -7.23
CA LEU A 203 -18.95 -3.20 -7.61
C LEU A 203 -19.63 -1.83 -7.43
N VAL A 204 -19.12 -0.98 -6.54
CA VAL A 204 -19.60 0.40 -6.35
C VAL A 204 -18.75 1.45 -7.08
N GLY A 205 -17.88 1.02 -8.01
CA GLY A 205 -17.06 1.91 -8.84
C GLY A 205 -15.82 2.48 -8.15
N GLN A 206 -15.39 1.85 -7.06
CA GLN A 206 -14.20 2.23 -6.29
C GLN A 206 -13.17 1.08 -6.27
N ASN A 207 -12.06 1.27 -5.57
CA ASN A 207 -11.12 0.20 -5.30
C ASN A 207 -10.60 0.27 -3.85
N THR A 208 -9.94 -0.78 -3.41
CA THR A 208 -9.36 -0.84 -2.06
C THR A 208 -8.34 0.29 -1.82
N ALA A 209 -7.55 0.63 -2.83
CA ALA A 209 -6.55 1.70 -2.72
C ALA A 209 -7.19 3.05 -2.41
N THR A 210 -8.37 3.36 -2.98
CA THR A 210 -9.09 4.62 -2.73
C THR A 210 -9.31 4.86 -1.24
N TYR A 211 -9.87 3.89 -0.55
CA TYR A 211 -10.17 4.00 0.88
C TYR A 211 -8.90 3.96 1.75
N ARG A 212 -7.92 3.14 1.38
CA ARG A 212 -6.64 3.07 2.08
C ARG A 212 -5.84 4.37 1.96
N ILE A 213 -5.81 4.96 0.78
CA ILE A 213 -5.19 6.28 0.51
C ILE A 213 -5.97 7.37 1.28
N TRP A 214 -7.30 7.32 1.24
CA TRP A 214 -8.11 8.29 1.96
C TRP A 214 -7.81 8.28 3.45
N ASP A 215 -7.79 7.12 4.09
CA ASP A 215 -7.38 6.99 5.50
C ASP A 215 -5.98 7.57 5.74
N GLY A 216 -5.04 7.36 4.82
CA GLY A 216 -3.68 7.92 4.89
C GLY A 216 -3.66 9.45 4.80
N LEU A 217 -4.43 10.03 3.87
CA LEU A 217 -4.59 11.48 3.72
C LEU A 217 -5.22 12.10 4.97
N ARG A 218 -6.26 11.47 5.54
CA ARG A 218 -6.89 11.92 6.77
C ARG A 218 -6.00 11.76 8.00
N SER A 219 -5.15 10.73 8.01
CA SER A 219 -4.12 10.55 9.03
C SER A 219 -3.06 11.66 8.95
N MET A 220 -2.71 12.08 7.72
CA MET A 220 -1.82 13.22 7.51
C MET A 220 -2.47 14.53 7.95
N ASP A 221 -3.79 14.70 7.71
CA ASP A 221 -4.54 15.87 8.21
C ASP A 221 -4.51 15.92 9.75
N TYR A 222 -4.69 14.78 10.42
CA TYR A 222 -4.56 14.71 11.89
C TYR A 222 -3.16 15.06 12.35
N LEU A 223 -2.12 14.47 11.74
CA LEU A 223 -0.74 14.73 12.12
C LEU A 223 -0.39 16.22 11.95
N ALA A 224 -0.78 16.82 10.83
CA ALA A 224 -0.55 18.23 10.54
C ALA A 224 -1.33 19.19 11.46
N SER A 225 -2.46 18.77 12.02
CA SER A 225 -3.29 19.58 12.93
C SER A 225 -2.77 19.64 14.37
N ARG A 226 -1.79 18.79 14.69
CA ARG A 226 -1.24 18.73 16.06
C ARG A 226 -0.38 19.97 16.34
N PRO A 227 -0.64 20.71 17.44
CA PRO A 227 0.15 21.91 17.77
C PRO A 227 1.62 21.61 18.07
N GLU A 228 1.94 20.37 18.42
CA GLU A 228 3.31 19.93 18.67
C GLU A 228 4.09 19.59 17.39
N VAL A 229 3.42 19.55 16.23
CA VAL A 229 4.00 19.13 14.94
C VAL A 229 4.18 20.32 14.02
N ASP A 230 5.33 20.43 13.39
CA ASP A 230 5.57 21.39 12.32
C ASP A 230 4.98 20.86 11.01
N ALA A 231 3.87 21.44 10.58
CA ALA A 231 3.17 21.05 9.36
C ALA A 231 3.99 21.27 8.06
N ASN A 232 5.09 22.01 8.13
CA ASN A 232 6.02 22.19 6.99
C ASN A 232 7.15 21.14 6.95
N ARG A 233 7.25 20.29 7.97
CA ARG A 233 8.27 19.24 8.08
C ARG A 233 7.64 17.87 8.26
N LEU A 234 6.78 17.47 7.30
CA LEU A 234 6.09 16.19 7.32
C LEU A 234 6.79 15.16 6.43
N GLY A 235 6.93 13.95 6.94
CA GLY A 235 7.47 12.82 6.22
C GLY A 235 6.51 11.63 6.22
N CYS A 236 6.83 10.61 5.41
CA CYS A 236 6.09 9.36 5.39
C CYS A 236 7.04 8.17 5.21
N THR A 237 6.86 7.12 6.02
CA THR A 237 7.61 5.86 5.87
C THR A 237 6.77 4.69 6.34
N GLY A 238 6.91 3.55 5.67
CA GLY A 238 6.21 2.32 6.05
C GLY A 238 6.81 1.12 5.31
N ASN A 239 6.60 -0.06 5.87
CA ASN A 239 7.17 -1.31 5.34
C ASN A 239 6.10 -2.18 4.68
N SER A 240 6.44 -2.87 3.57
CA SER A 240 5.55 -3.79 2.85
C SER A 240 4.28 -3.07 2.36
N GLY A 241 3.07 -3.48 2.72
CA GLY A 241 1.84 -2.71 2.45
C GLY A 241 1.88 -1.27 2.99
N GLY A 242 2.65 -0.99 4.06
CA GLY A 242 2.97 0.36 4.50
C GLY A 242 3.90 1.10 3.54
N GLY A 243 4.79 0.38 2.86
CA GLY A 243 5.61 0.88 1.74
C GLY A 243 4.75 1.23 0.53
N THR A 244 3.73 0.40 0.24
CA THR A 244 2.70 0.68 -0.78
C THR A 244 2.01 2.01 -0.46
N MET A 245 1.47 2.15 0.75
CA MET A 245 0.79 3.39 1.16
C MET A 245 1.74 4.59 1.16
N THR A 246 2.98 4.43 1.59
CA THR A 246 3.99 5.49 1.53
C THR A 246 4.22 5.95 0.07
N SER A 247 4.32 4.99 -0.87
CA SER A 247 4.51 5.28 -2.30
C SER A 247 3.32 6.04 -2.89
N TYR A 248 2.10 5.66 -2.51
CA TYR A 248 0.88 6.32 -2.96
C TYR A 248 0.75 7.73 -2.35
N LEU A 249 0.87 7.84 -1.05
CA LEU A 249 0.69 9.11 -0.33
C LEU A 249 1.75 10.14 -0.74
N MET A 250 3.01 9.74 -0.89
CA MET A 250 4.08 10.64 -1.31
C MET A 250 3.90 11.18 -2.73
N ALA A 251 3.21 10.44 -3.60
CA ALA A 251 2.90 10.86 -4.98
C ALA A 251 1.69 11.79 -5.05
N LEU A 252 0.78 11.75 -4.05
CA LEU A 252 -0.51 12.44 -4.07
C LEU A 252 -0.57 13.64 -3.11
N ASP A 253 0.17 13.63 -2.00
CA ASP A 253 0.12 14.66 -0.96
C ASP A 253 1.41 15.49 -0.93
N ASP A 254 1.31 16.72 -1.41
CA ASP A 254 2.45 17.64 -1.50
C ASP A 254 3.01 18.10 -0.15
N ARG A 255 2.29 17.90 0.95
CA ARG A 255 2.75 18.18 2.32
C ARG A 255 3.89 17.25 2.76
N ILE A 256 4.00 16.06 2.13
CA ILE A 256 5.07 15.11 2.42
C ILE A 256 6.37 15.61 1.78
N VAL A 257 7.23 16.24 2.57
CA VAL A 257 8.49 16.81 2.07
C VAL A 257 9.59 15.77 1.87
N CYS A 258 9.55 14.65 2.61
CA CYS A 258 10.46 13.51 2.41
C CYS A 258 9.72 12.20 2.63
N ALA A 259 10.15 11.14 1.94
CA ALA A 259 9.52 9.83 2.04
C ALA A 259 10.53 8.69 2.00
N ALA A 260 10.20 7.58 2.68
CA ALA A 260 11.03 6.39 2.70
C ALA A 260 10.15 5.12 2.59
N PRO A 261 9.62 4.79 1.38
CA PRO A 261 8.93 3.52 1.15
C PRO A 261 9.90 2.35 1.32
N SER A 262 9.49 1.36 2.12
CA SER A 262 10.33 0.20 2.44
C SER A 262 9.68 -1.10 1.97
N CYS A 263 10.49 -1.94 1.30
CA CYS A 263 10.15 -3.30 0.90
C CYS A 263 8.82 -3.38 0.10
N TYR A 264 8.71 -2.56 -0.93
CA TYR A 264 7.58 -2.54 -1.87
C TYR A 264 8.01 -2.21 -3.30
N LEU A 265 8.80 -1.13 -3.48
CA LEU A 265 9.15 -0.67 -4.82
C LEU A 265 10.07 -1.68 -5.52
N THR A 266 9.55 -2.22 -6.62
CA THR A 266 10.23 -3.07 -7.61
C THR A 266 9.73 -2.66 -8.99
N THR A 267 9.44 -3.57 -9.93
CA THR A 267 8.70 -3.26 -11.16
C THR A 267 7.47 -4.14 -11.26
N LEU A 268 6.36 -3.61 -11.78
CA LEU A 268 5.14 -4.40 -12.01
C LEU A 268 5.37 -5.59 -12.96
N PRO A 269 6.14 -5.45 -14.06
CA PRO A 269 6.54 -6.61 -14.88
C PRO A 269 7.20 -7.73 -14.07
N THR A 270 8.09 -7.38 -13.15
CA THR A 270 8.74 -8.36 -12.27
C THR A 270 7.75 -8.97 -11.28
N VAL A 271 6.88 -8.15 -10.66
CA VAL A 271 5.82 -8.63 -9.77
C VAL A 271 4.93 -9.64 -10.48
N ILE A 272 4.42 -9.32 -11.68
CA ILE A 272 3.52 -10.20 -12.44
C ILE A 272 4.21 -11.49 -12.85
N ARG A 273 5.50 -11.43 -13.18
CA ARG A 273 6.31 -12.61 -13.58
C ARG A 273 6.60 -13.54 -12.41
N THR A 274 6.70 -13.03 -11.19
CA THR A 274 7.22 -13.80 -10.04
C THR A 274 6.14 -14.14 -9.01
N ILE A 275 5.51 -13.16 -8.41
CA ILE A 275 4.64 -13.32 -7.24
C ILE A 275 3.20 -12.86 -7.48
N ASN A 276 2.95 -12.11 -8.54
CA ASN A 276 1.73 -11.33 -8.78
C ASN A 276 1.43 -10.28 -7.69
N PRO A 277 0.56 -9.28 -7.96
CA PRO A 277 0.07 -8.37 -6.93
C PRO A 277 -0.61 -9.13 -5.80
N GLN A 278 -0.23 -8.84 -4.57
CA GLN A 278 -0.59 -9.64 -3.41
C GLN A 278 -1.82 -9.14 -2.67
N ASP A 279 -2.22 -7.90 -2.89
CA ASP A 279 -3.33 -7.25 -2.21
C ASP A 279 -4.19 -6.44 -3.19
N ALA A 280 -5.48 -6.36 -2.93
CA ALA A 280 -6.43 -5.58 -3.73
C ALA A 280 -6.05 -4.09 -3.81
N GLU A 281 -5.39 -3.53 -2.78
CA GLU A 281 -4.89 -2.14 -2.79
C GLU A 281 -3.78 -1.90 -3.81
N GLN A 282 -3.11 -2.97 -4.28
CA GLN A 282 -2.00 -2.89 -5.24
C GLN A 282 -2.47 -3.01 -6.69
N ASN A 283 -3.76 -3.23 -6.92
CA ASN A 283 -4.33 -3.48 -8.23
C ASN A 283 -5.03 -2.23 -8.76
N ILE A 284 -4.25 -1.24 -9.17
CA ILE A 284 -4.77 -0.03 -9.83
C ILE A 284 -5.12 -0.37 -11.28
N PHE A 285 -6.41 -0.24 -11.63
CA PHE A 285 -6.91 -0.63 -12.95
C PHE A 285 -6.16 0.09 -14.09
N GLY A 286 -5.67 -0.70 -15.03
CA GLY A 286 -4.98 -0.20 -16.22
C GLY A 286 -3.63 0.48 -15.96
N GLN A 287 -3.06 0.35 -14.76
CA GLN A 287 -1.84 1.07 -14.38
C GLN A 287 -0.68 0.83 -15.35
N LEU A 288 -0.33 -0.42 -15.61
CA LEU A 288 0.77 -0.76 -16.51
C LEU A 288 0.44 -0.45 -17.97
N ALA A 289 -0.80 -0.72 -18.41
CA ALA A 289 -1.27 -0.38 -19.76
C ALA A 289 -1.20 1.13 -20.04
N PHE A 290 -1.45 1.98 -19.03
CA PHE A 290 -1.25 3.42 -19.14
C PHE A 290 0.24 3.80 -19.25
N GLY A 291 1.13 2.98 -18.70
CA GLY A 291 2.56 3.22 -18.58
C GLY A 291 2.94 3.89 -17.25
N MET A 292 2.33 3.45 -16.18
CA MET A 292 2.71 3.79 -14.81
C MET A 292 3.20 2.53 -14.10
N ASP A 293 4.47 2.48 -13.75
CA ASP A 293 5.09 1.44 -12.94
C ASP A 293 5.43 1.99 -11.54
N HIS A 294 6.17 1.27 -10.75
CA HIS A 294 6.57 1.69 -9.40
C HIS A 294 7.50 2.91 -9.40
N ALA A 295 8.34 3.07 -10.43
CA ALA A 295 9.19 4.26 -10.57
C ALA A 295 8.37 5.55 -10.66
N GLU A 296 7.19 5.50 -11.27
CA GLU A 296 6.34 6.67 -11.45
C GLU A 296 5.80 7.25 -10.14
N TYR A 297 5.68 6.47 -9.07
CA TYR A 297 5.36 7.03 -7.74
C TYR A 297 6.46 7.95 -7.22
N VAL A 298 7.72 7.62 -7.50
CA VAL A 298 8.87 8.46 -7.13
C VAL A 298 8.99 9.64 -8.07
N ILE A 299 8.86 9.41 -9.38
CA ILE A 299 8.92 10.44 -10.42
C ILE A 299 7.83 11.49 -10.19
N ALA A 300 6.60 11.11 -9.86
CA ALA A 300 5.47 12.02 -9.66
C ALA A 300 5.72 13.09 -8.57
N ARG A 301 6.66 12.86 -7.67
CA ARG A 301 7.01 13.80 -6.59
C ARG A 301 8.39 14.46 -6.73
N ALA A 302 9.18 14.08 -7.73
CA ALA A 302 10.49 14.68 -7.92
C ALA A 302 10.38 16.20 -8.07
N PRO A 303 11.34 16.99 -7.54
CA PRO A 303 12.62 16.57 -6.96
C PRO A 303 12.60 16.32 -5.44
N LYS A 304 11.46 16.10 -4.80
CA LYS A 304 11.40 15.90 -3.35
C LYS A 304 12.17 14.63 -2.93
N PRO A 305 12.96 14.67 -1.83
CA PRO A 305 13.80 13.56 -1.40
C PRO A 305 13.00 12.27 -1.17
N THR A 306 13.46 11.17 -1.76
CA THR A 306 12.89 9.84 -1.56
C THR A 306 14.01 8.83 -1.32
N LEU A 307 13.92 8.09 -0.20
CA LEU A 307 14.83 6.99 0.11
C LEU A 307 14.11 5.66 -0.17
N ILE A 308 14.53 4.95 -1.21
CA ILE A 308 14.00 3.60 -1.52
C ILE A 308 14.69 2.59 -0.59
N CYS A 309 13.95 2.06 0.38
CA CYS A 309 14.45 1.04 1.30
C CYS A 309 14.08 -0.36 0.78
N CYS A 310 15.05 -1.26 0.72
CA CYS A 310 14.87 -2.63 0.24
C CYS A 310 15.82 -3.59 0.95
N ALA A 311 15.59 -4.89 0.81
CA ALA A 311 16.45 -5.93 1.33
C ALA A 311 16.90 -6.87 0.19
N THR A 312 18.10 -7.45 0.33
CA THR A 312 18.68 -8.35 -0.68
C THR A 312 17.84 -9.60 -0.92
N ARG A 313 17.14 -10.07 0.13
CA ARG A 313 16.24 -11.23 0.08
C ARG A 313 14.82 -10.79 0.44
N ASP A 314 14.34 -9.77 -0.29
CA ASP A 314 12.99 -9.25 -0.13
C ASP A 314 11.97 -10.17 -0.81
N PHE A 315 10.73 -10.05 -0.36
CA PHE A 315 9.57 -10.58 -1.07
C PHE A 315 9.40 -9.91 -2.45
N PHE A 316 9.68 -8.62 -2.53
CA PHE A 316 9.74 -7.87 -3.79
C PHE A 316 11.17 -7.89 -4.34
N ASP A 317 11.32 -8.35 -5.58
CA ASP A 317 12.61 -8.60 -6.21
C ASP A 317 13.53 -7.38 -6.24
N ILE A 318 14.76 -7.56 -5.77
CA ILE A 318 15.77 -6.50 -5.64
C ILE A 318 16.23 -5.97 -7.01
N HIS A 319 16.22 -6.78 -8.06
CA HIS A 319 16.63 -6.32 -9.40
C HIS A 319 15.63 -5.32 -9.95
N GLY A 320 14.32 -5.59 -9.79
CA GLY A 320 13.28 -4.63 -10.12
C GLY A 320 13.37 -3.34 -9.28
N THR A 321 13.79 -3.44 -8.01
CA THR A 321 14.06 -2.23 -7.19
C THR A 321 15.19 -1.39 -7.78
N TRP A 322 16.27 -2.02 -8.24
CA TRP A 322 17.36 -1.33 -8.92
C TRP A 322 16.94 -0.69 -10.25
N GLU A 323 16.04 -1.33 -10.99
CA GLU A 323 15.44 -0.73 -12.21
C GLU A 323 14.62 0.51 -11.85
N THR A 324 13.72 0.39 -10.89
CA THR A 324 12.93 1.50 -10.35
C THR A 324 13.81 2.66 -9.88
N PHE A 325 14.91 2.37 -9.16
CA PHE A 325 15.85 3.40 -8.73
C PHE A 325 16.51 4.13 -9.91
N ARG A 326 16.96 3.38 -10.93
CA ARG A 326 17.61 3.98 -12.11
C ARG A 326 16.63 4.87 -12.89
N ASP A 327 15.41 4.40 -13.07
CA ASP A 327 14.36 5.16 -13.77
C ASP A 327 14.02 6.44 -12.99
N ALA A 328 13.79 6.33 -11.67
CA ALA A 328 13.45 7.47 -10.83
C ALA A 328 14.59 8.50 -10.71
N LYS A 329 15.85 8.05 -10.71
CA LYS A 329 17.02 8.94 -10.55
C LYS A 329 17.20 9.94 -11.70
N ARG A 330 16.59 9.71 -12.85
CA ARG A 330 16.68 10.60 -14.01
C ARG A 330 15.89 11.91 -13.80
N PHE A 331 14.84 11.90 -12.99
CA PHE A 331 13.99 13.02 -12.65
C PHE A 331 14.46 13.70 -11.36
#